data_71e3cec00afd824cfc5975eaab01089a
#
_entry.id   71e3cec00afd824cfc5975eaab01089a
#
_cell.length_a   1.000
_cell.length_b   1.000
_cell.length_c   1.000
_cell.angle_alpha   90.00
_cell.angle_beta   90.00
_cell.angle_gamma   90.00
#
_symmetry.space_group_name_H-M   'P 1'
#
loop_
_entity.id
_entity.type
_entity.pdbx_description
1 polymer ?
#
loop_
_entity_poly.entity_id
_entity_poly.type
_entity_poly.pdbx_seq_one_letter_code
_entity_poly.pdbx_strand_id
1 'polypeptide(L)'
;MKELAKQYDPSQVEDRIYQFWLDGGYFHTKADPDKKPYTIVMPPPNVTGQLHMGHAVDNTMQDILIRTKRMQGYAALWVPGTDHASIATEAKVVEAMRAEGLTKEMVGRDGFLERAWAWKTKYGNRIVSQLKKLGSSCDWERERFTMDEGCSEAVKEVFVRLYDKGLIYRGNRMVNWCPHCNTSISDAEVEYEEKDGSFWHLLYPVKETGEMLELATTRPETMLGDTAVAINGEDPRYAHLHGCHVVLPLLNKEIPIVCDEHADMTKGTGVVKITPCLLYTSPSPRDGLLS
;
A
#
# COMPACT_ATOMS: atom_id res chain seq x y z
N MET A 1 -55.18 -1.87 23.41
CA MET A 1 -53.85 -1.42 22.90
C MET A 1 -52.87 -1.68 24.01
N LYS A 2 -51.71 -2.31 23.73
CA LYS A 2 -50.65 -2.39 24.74
C LYS A 2 -50.07 -0.98 24.96
N GLU A 3 -50.04 -0.53 26.20
CA GLU A 3 -49.35 0.70 26.54
C GLU A 3 -47.86 0.60 26.19
N LEU A 4 -47.33 1.61 25.51
CA LEU A 4 -45.90 1.71 25.23
C LEU A 4 -45.18 2.06 26.51
N ALA A 5 -43.98 1.49 26.70
CA ALA A 5 -43.10 1.89 27.79
C ALA A 5 -42.73 3.36 27.71
N LYS A 6 -42.63 4.02 28.88
CA LYS A 6 -42.28 5.47 28.94
C LYS A 6 -40.90 5.78 28.41
N GLN A 7 -39.99 4.81 28.39
CA GLN A 7 -38.62 4.94 27.87
C GLN A 7 -38.34 3.84 26.85
N TYR A 8 -37.65 4.16 25.78
CA TYR A 8 -37.19 3.19 24.80
C TYR A 8 -36.01 2.41 25.40
N ASP A 9 -36.14 1.10 25.41
CA ASP A 9 -35.09 0.17 25.81
C ASP A 9 -34.63 -0.62 24.56
N PRO A 10 -33.46 -0.27 23.99
CA PRO A 10 -32.94 -0.90 22.78
C PRO A 10 -32.74 -2.41 22.94
N SER A 11 -32.37 -2.87 24.13
CA SER A 11 -32.12 -4.29 24.39
C SER A 11 -33.38 -5.18 24.18
N GLN A 12 -34.57 -4.64 24.35
CA GLN A 12 -35.81 -5.33 24.18
C GLN A 12 -36.34 -5.36 22.73
N VAL A 13 -35.81 -4.47 21.89
CA VAL A 13 -36.36 -4.18 20.56
C VAL A 13 -35.40 -4.54 19.45
N GLU A 14 -34.17 -4.06 19.51
CA GLU A 14 -33.25 -4.06 18.36
C GLU A 14 -32.93 -5.45 17.85
N ASP A 15 -32.48 -6.36 18.71
CA ASP A 15 -32.10 -7.72 18.30
C ASP A 15 -33.27 -8.48 17.67
N ARG A 16 -34.47 -8.33 18.27
CA ARG A 16 -35.70 -8.99 17.74
C ARG A 16 -36.11 -8.45 16.37
N ILE A 17 -36.02 -7.12 16.18
CA ILE A 17 -36.38 -6.50 14.89
C ILE A 17 -35.32 -6.83 13.84
N TYR A 18 -34.04 -6.79 14.20
CA TYR A 18 -32.97 -7.13 13.27
C TYR A 18 -33.06 -8.58 12.80
N GLN A 19 -33.32 -9.51 13.73
CA GLN A 19 -33.54 -10.91 13.40
C GLN A 19 -34.77 -11.11 12.48
N PHE A 20 -35.85 -10.39 12.74
CA PHE A 20 -37.04 -10.41 11.86
C PHE A 20 -36.66 -9.97 10.43
N TRP A 21 -35.80 -8.98 10.26
CA TRP A 21 -35.34 -8.57 8.93
C TRP A 21 -34.50 -9.64 8.25
N LEU A 22 -33.61 -10.28 8.99
CA LEU A 22 -32.79 -11.37 8.47
C LEU A 22 -33.66 -12.58 8.04
N ASP A 23 -34.56 -13.02 8.90
CA ASP A 23 -35.45 -14.16 8.64
C ASP A 23 -36.37 -13.90 7.44
N GLY A 24 -36.76 -12.65 7.23
CA GLY A 24 -37.54 -12.22 6.08
C GLY A 24 -36.75 -12.05 4.79
N GLY A 25 -35.41 -12.17 4.83
CA GLY A 25 -34.54 -12.00 3.65
C GLY A 25 -34.57 -10.59 3.05
N TYR A 26 -34.97 -9.56 3.83
CA TYR A 26 -35.18 -8.19 3.30
C TYR A 26 -33.91 -7.51 2.83
N PHE A 27 -32.75 -8.00 3.19
CA PHE A 27 -31.45 -7.45 2.78
C PHE A 27 -30.86 -8.16 1.57
N HIS A 28 -31.35 -9.34 1.26
CA HIS A 28 -30.96 -10.12 0.11
C HIS A 28 -31.61 -9.62 -1.19
N THR A 29 -30.87 -9.55 -2.27
CA THR A 29 -31.42 -9.25 -3.60
C THR A 29 -30.73 -10.11 -4.67
N LYS A 30 -31.50 -10.39 -5.73
CA LYS A 30 -31.04 -11.07 -6.94
C LYS A 30 -31.10 -10.10 -8.11
N ALA A 31 -30.31 -10.40 -9.15
CA ALA A 31 -30.42 -9.69 -10.41
C ALA A 31 -31.86 -9.84 -10.94
N ASP A 32 -32.47 -8.71 -11.25
CA ASP A 32 -33.84 -8.62 -11.75
C ASP A 32 -33.83 -7.67 -12.97
N PRO A 33 -34.10 -8.18 -14.18
CA PRO A 33 -34.09 -7.38 -15.39
C PRO A 33 -35.14 -6.26 -15.42
N ASP A 34 -36.20 -6.41 -14.65
CA ASP A 34 -37.30 -5.44 -14.56
C ASP A 34 -37.05 -4.33 -13.55
N LYS A 35 -35.96 -4.43 -12.75
CA LYS A 35 -35.59 -3.44 -11.75
C LYS A 35 -34.26 -2.78 -12.05
N LYS A 36 -34.18 -1.48 -11.79
CA LYS A 36 -32.91 -0.76 -11.87
C LYS A 36 -31.96 -1.29 -10.78
N PRO A 37 -30.72 -1.67 -11.11
CA PRO A 37 -29.75 -2.08 -10.12
C PRO A 37 -29.20 -0.87 -9.37
N TYR A 38 -28.90 -1.07 -8.08
CA TYR A 38 -28.15 -0.13 -7.26
C TYR A 38 -27.28 -0.91 -6.29
N THR A 39 -25.97 -0.81 -6.44
CA THR A 39 -25.03 -1.61 -5.64
C THR A 39 -24.01 -0.71 -4.94
N ILE A 40 -23.82 -0.95 -3.66
CA ILE A 40 -22.69 -0.44 -2.88
C ILE A 40 -21.85 -1.63 -2.45
N VAL A 41 -20.55 -1.55 -2.67
CA VAL A 41 -19.56 -2.42 -2.04
C VAL A 41 -19.02 -1.64 -0.85
N MET A 42 -19.24 -2.16 0.35
CA MET A 42 -18.75 -1.53 1.58
C MET A 42 -17.23 -1.46 1.54
N PRO A 43 -16.61 -0.29 1.79
CA PRO A 43 -15.19 -0.25 2.08
C PRO A 43 -14.89 -1.17 3.27
N PRO A 44 -14.15 -2.28 3.08
CA PRO A 44 -14.08 -3.31 4.09
C PRO A 44 -13.23 -2.85 5.28
N PRO A 45 -13.78 -2.81 6.51
CA PRO A 45 -13.00 -2.44 7.69
C PRO A 45 -11.83 -3.39 7.92
N ASN A 46 -10.70 -2.82 8.31
CA ASN A 46 -9.49 -3.56 8.67
C ASN A 46 -9.71 -4.37 9.96
N VAL A 47 -9.27 -5.64 9.99
CA VAL A 47 -9.38 -6.49 11.20
C VAL A 47 -8.32 -6.16 12.27
N THR A 48 -7.96 -4.87 12.38
CA THR A 48 -6.99 -4.37 13.37
C THR A 48 -7.57 -4.22 14.77
N GLY A 49 -8.89 -4.19 14.88
CA GLY A 49 -9.60 -4.03 16.15
C GLY A 49 -11.11 -3.91 15.96
N GLN A 50 -11.76 -3.23 16.88
CA GLN A 50 -13.19 -2.95 16.82
C GLN A 50 -13.48 -1.65 16.05
N LEU A 51 -14.72 -1.50 15.57
CA LEU A 51 -15.18 -0.29 14.89
C LEU A 51 -15.20 0.93 15.84
N HIS A 52 -15.01 2.10 15.29
CA HIS A 52 -15.14 3.38 15.96
C HIS A 52 -16.21 4.27 15.29
N MET A 53 -16.46 5.46 15.85
CA MET A 53 -17.52 6.36 15.36
C MET A 53 -17.39 6.73 13.87
N GLY A 54 -16.18 6.85 13.34
CA GLY A 54 -15.98 7.10 11.90
C GLY A 54 -16.57 6.00 11.03
N HIS A 55 -16.38 4.74 11.39
CA HIS A 55 -17.02 3.61 10.71
C HIS A 55 -18.56 3.64 10.85
N ALA A 56 -19.07 4.04 12.02
CA ALA A 56 -20.50 4.14 12.22
C ALA A 56 -21.14 5.19 11.30
N VAL A 57 -20.49 6.36 11.16
CA VAL A 57 -20.97 7.42 10.25
C VAL A 57 -20.94 6.96 8.81
N ASP A 58 -19.80 6.42 8.33
CA ASP A 58 -19.65 5.91 6.98
C ASP A 58 -20.70 4.85 6.62
N ASN A 59 -20.87 3.85 7.47
CA ASN A 59 -21.85 2.79 7.25
C ASN A 59 -23.30 3.29 7.34
N THR A 60 -23.60 4.24 8.21
CA THR A 60 -24.93 4.83 8.30
C THR A 60 -25.31 5.57 7.02
N MET A 61 -24.37 6.33 6.43
CA MET A 61 -24.60 7.03 5.17
C MET A 61 -24.91 6.03 4.03
N GLN A 62 -24.15 4.94 3.93
CA GLN A 62 -24.39 3.88 2.95
C GLN A 62 -25.74 3.21 3.19
N ASP A 63 -26.10 2.91 4.44
CA ASP A 63 -27.35 2.26 4.79
C ASP A 63 -28.58 3.12 4.45
N ILE A 64 -28.51 4.41 4.66
CA ILE A 64 -29.57 5.37 4.26
C ILE A 64 -29.81 5.29 2.75
N LEU A 65 -28.74 5.29 1.95
CA LEU A 65 -28.84 5.21 0.49
C LEU A 65 -29.46 3.88 0.04
N ILE A 66 -28.98 2.77 0.58
CA ILE A 66 -29.46 1.43 0.24
C ILE A 66 -30.94 1.26 0.61
N ARG A 67 -31.34 1.68 1.82
CA ARG A 67 -32.75 1.63 2.26
C ARG A 67 -33.64 2.49 1.40
N THR A 68 -33.20 3.71 1.07
CA THR A 68 -33.91 4.60 0.17
C THR A 68 -34.12 3.96 -1.20
N LYS A 69 -33.10 3.33 -1.78
CA LYS A 69 -33.22 2.66 -3.06
C LYS A 69 -34.10 1.44 -3.03
N ARG A 70 -34.11 0.64 -1.96
CA ARG A 70 -35.07 -0.44 -1.77
C ARG A 70 -36.50 0.08 -1.74
N MET A 71 -36.75 1.17 -1.00
CA MET A 71 -38.11 1.78 -0.94
C MET A 71 -38.55 2.34 -2.29
N GLN A 72 -37.61 2.76 -3.15
CA GLN A 72 -37.88 3.21 -4.53
C GLN A 72 -38.05 2.04 -5.52
N GLY A 73 -37.98 0.78 -5.08
CA GLY A 73 -38.19 -0.42 -5.92
C GLY A 73 -36.95 -0.87 -6.71
N TYR A 74 -35.75 -0.36 -6.41
CA TYR A 74 -34.54 -0.83 -7.04
C TYR A 74 -34.15 -2.25 -6.58
N ALA A 75 -33.42 -2.99 -7.42
CA ALA A 75 -32.65 -4.16 -7.00
C ALA A 75 -31.39 -3.65 -6.26
N ALA A 76 -31.55 -3.35 -4.97
CA ALA A 76 -30.54 -2.69 -4.17
C ALA A 76 -29.70 -3.71 -3.40
N LEU A 77 -28.40 -3.76 -3.69
CA LEU A 77 -27.43 -4.66 -3.08
C LEU A 77 -26.38 -3.88 -2.29
N TRP A 78 -26.16 -4.24 -1.04
CA TRP A 78 -25.06 -3.76 -0.23
C TRP A 78 -24.19 -4.94 0.20
N VAL A 79 -22.98 -5.01 -0.37
CA VAL A 79 -22.05 -6.11 -0.14
C VAL A 79 -21.15 -5.76 1.05
N PRO A 80 -21.23 -6.52 2.16
CA PRO A 80 -20.33 -6.32 3.31
C PRO A 80 -19.03 -7.10 3.14
N GLY A 81 -18.01 -6.67 3.88
CA GLY A 81 -16.75 -7.39 3.95
C GLY A 81 -15.84 -6.88 5.06
N THR A 82 -14.73 -7.59 5.25
CA THR A 82 -13.64 -7.20 6.15
C THR A 82 -12.30 -7.36 5.44
N ASP A 83 -11.33 -6.49 5.78
CA ASP A 83 -10.01 -6.51 5.18
C ASP A 83 -8.97 -7.08 6.14
N HIS A 84 -8.09 -7.94 5.61
CA HIS A 84 -6.96 -8.49 6.37
C HIS A 84 -5.92 -7.44 6.74
N ALA A 85 -5.82 -6.33 6.01
CA ALA A 85 -4.98 -5.16 6.29
C ALA A 85 -3.53 -5.49 6.65
N SER A 86 -3.00 -6.55 6.10
CA SER A 86 -1.64 -7.08 6.20
C SER A 86 -0.74 -6.47 7.31
N ILE A 87 -0.02 -5.39 7.00
CA ILE A 87 0.97 -4.74 7.88
C ILE A 87 0.35 -4.27 9.21
N ALA A 88 -0.82 -3.61 9.14
CA ALA A 88 -1.48 -3.07 10.35
C ALA A 88 -1.99 -4.19 11.28
N THR A 89 -2.53 -5.26 10.70
CA THR A 89 -2.98 -6.43 11.48
C THR A 89 -1.78 -7.18 12.06
N GLU A 90 -0.71 -7.36 11.29
CA GLU A 90 0.54 -7.95 11.75
C GLU A 90 1.12 -7.19 12.95
N ALA A 91 1.17 -5.85 12.87
CA ALA A 91 1.63 -5.02 13.98
C ALA A 91 0.83 -5.26 15.27
N LYS A 92 -0.51 -5.39 15.14
CA LYS A 92 -1.39 -5.70 16.29
C LYS A 92 -1.18 -7.09 16.86
N VAL A 93 -0.96 -8.08 16.03
CA VAL A 93 -0.64 -9.45 16.47
C VAL A 93 0.70 -9.48 17.20
N VAL A 94 1.72 -8.79 16.65
CA VAL A 94 3.05 -8.68 17.29
C VAL A 94 2.95 -7.93 18.61
N GLU A 95 2.17 -6.86 18.70
CA GLU A 95 1.92 -6.13 19.95
C GLU A 95 1.32 -7.06 21.04
N ALA A 96 0.32 -7.86 20.67
CA ALA A 96 -0.28 -8.84 21.57
C ALA A 96 0.71 -9.93 21.99
N MET A 97 1.54 -10.43 21.08
CA MET A 97 2.59 -11.41 21.38
C MET A 97 3.63 -10.84 22.36
N ARG A 98 4.03 -9.58 22.18
CA ARG A 98 4.97 -8.91 23.10
C ARG A 98 4.41 -8.81 24.52
N ALA A 99 3.11 -8.58 24.66
CA ALA A 99 2.45 -8.58 25.97
C ALA A 99 2.47 -9.95 26.65
N GLU A 100 2.57 -11.03 25.86
CA GLU A 100 2.75 -12.41 26.33
C GLU A 100 4.25 -12.80 26.52
N GLY A 101 5.18 -11.90 26.20
CA GLY A 101 6.63 -12.17 26.24
C GLY A 101 7.14 -13.01 25.06
N LEU A 102 6.40 -13.05 23.95
CA LEU A 102 6.71 -13.83 22.77
C LEU A 102 7.22 -12.96 21.63
N THR A 103 8.10 -13.51 20.78
CA THR A 103 8.56 -12.91 19.53
C THR A 103 8.22 -13.79 18.33
N LYS A 104 8.30 -13.25 17.10
CA LYS A 104 8.07 -14.02 15.89
C LYS A 104 9.05 -15.18 15.74
N GLU A 105 10.30 -14.96 16.10
CA GLU A 105 11.37 -15.96 16.05
C GLU A 105 11.08 -17.13 16.99
N MET A 106 10.53 -16.86 18.18
CA MET A 106 10.18 -17.89 19.15
C MET A 106 9.05 -18.80 18.69
N VAL A 107 8.04 -18.23 18.02
CA VAL A 107 6.86 -18.99 17.56
C VAL A 107 7.01 -19.54 16.14
N GLY A 108 7.95 -19.02 15.36
CA GLY A 108 8.14 -19.35 13.97
C GLY A 108 6.97 -18.90 13.08
N ARG A 109 7.08 -19.21 11.77
CA ARG A 109 6.09 -18.80 10.79
C ARG A 109 4.70 -19.39 11.06
N ASP A 110 4.63 -20.67 11.34
CA ASP A 110 3.35 -21.37 11.52
C ASP A 110 2.62 -20.90 12.78
N GLY A 111 3.35 -20.77 13.91
CA GLY A 111 2.78 -20.23 15.15
C GLY A 111 2.34 -18.76 15.01
N PHE A 112 3.02 -17.98 14.19
CA PHE A 112 2.58 -16.61 13.89
C PHE A 112 1.29 -16.60 13.05
N LEU A 113 1.20 -17.43 12.00
CA LEU A 113 0.00 -17.55 11.16
C LEU A 113 -1.21 -18.03 11.97
N GLU A 114 -1.05 -18.99 12.84
CA GLU A 114 -2.13 -19.45 13.73
C GLU A 114 -2.69 -18.30 14.56
N ARG A 115 -1.82 -17.48 15.16
CA ARG A 115 -2.20 -16.30 15.94
C ARG A 115 -2.89 -15.24 15.06
N ALA A 116 -2.39 -15.00 13.86
CA ALA A 116 -2.98 -14.06 12.92
C ALA A 116 -4.40 -14.50 12.50
N TRP A 117 -4.63 -15.77 12.25
CA TRP A 117 -5.95 -16.31 11.96
C TRP A 117 -6.90 -16.27 13.15
N ALA A 118 -6.40 -16.56 14.37
CA ALA A 118 -7.18 -16.40 15.59
C ALA A 118 -7.58 -14.93 15.82
N TRP A 119 -6.67 -14.00 15.59
CA TRP A 119 -6.92 -12.56 15.63
C TRP A 119 -8.01 -12.15 14.63
N LYS A 120 -7.88 -12.57 13.36
CA LYS A 120 -8.88 -12.33 12.31
C LYS A 120 -10.26 -12.84 12.74
N THR A 121 -10.34 -14.05 13.26
CA THR A 121 -11.61 -14.64 13.69
C THR A 121 -12.25 -13.83 14.82
N LYS A 122 -11.45 -13.45 15.81
CA LYS A 122 -11.92 -12.64 16.96
C LYS A 122 -12.46 -11.28 16.52
N TYR A 123 -11.65 -10.52 15.78
CA TYR A 123 -11.98 -9.14 15.43
C TYR A 123 -12.89 -9.03 14.21
N GLY A 124 -12.77 -9.91 13.22
CA GLY A 124 -13.71 -9.99 12.11
C GLY A 124 -15.14 -10.25 12.60
N ASN A 125 -15.34 -11.25 13.47
CA ASN A 125 -16.64 -11.52 14.07
C ASN A 125 -17.14 -10.34 14.93
N ARG A 126 -16.23 -9.64 15.62
CA ARG A 126 -16.58 -8.45 16.40
C ARG A 126 -17.08 -7.32 15.52
N ILE A 127 -16.39 -7.05 14.41
CA ILE A 127 -16.77 -6.03 13.41
C ILE A 127 -18.16 -6.33 12.86
N VAL A 128 -18.40 -7.55 12.38
CA VAL A 128 -19.69 -7.97 11.84
C VAL A 128 -20.81 -7.82 12.88
N SER A 129 -20.54 -8.22 14.13
CA SER A 129 -21.50 -8.04 15.23
C SER A 129 -21.81 -6.56 15.49
N GLN A 130 -20.82 -5.67 15.44
CA GLN A 130 -21.02 -4.24 15.61
C GLN A 130 -21.84 -3.63 14.46
N LEU A 131 -21.58 -4.03 13.21
CA LEU A 131 -22.36 -3.59 12.05
C LEU A 131 -23.82 -4.03 12.17
N LYS A 132 -24.07 -5.26 12.61
CA LYS A 132 -25.44 -5.76 12.88
C LYS A 132 -26.11 -4.96 13.99
N LYS A 133 -25.39 -4.59 15.04
CA LYS A 133 -25.90 -3.72 16.12
C LYS A 133 -26.18 -2.30 15.68
N LEU A 134 -25.46 -1.77 14.70
CA LEU A 134 -25.79 -0.51 14.04
C LEU A 134 -27.06 -0.60 13.17
N GLY A 135 -27.58 -1.81 12.94
CA GLY A 135 -28.74 -2.05 12.09
C GLY A 135 -28.41 -2.08 10.60
N SER A 136 -27.14 -2.23 10.22
CA SER A 136 -26.70 -2.23 8.83
C SER A 136 -27.43 -3.26 7.98
N SER A 137 -28.08 -2.83 6.92
CA SER A 137 -28.92 -3.67 6.07
C SER A 137 -28.15 -4.32 4.91
N CYS A 138 -27.02 -4.91 5.23
CA CYS A 138 -26.15 -5.60 4.28
C CYS A 138 -26.71 -6.97 3.87
N ASP A 139 -26.37 -7.41 2.67
CA ASP A 139 -26.58 -8.80 2.24
C ASP A 139 -25.51 -9.71 2.83
N TRP A 140 -25.76 -10.23 4.03
CA TRP A 140 -24.80 -11.04 4.80
C TRP A 140 -24.51 -12.40 4.17
N GLU A 141 -25.31 -12.88 3.25
CA GLU A 141 -25.03 -14.10 2.47
C GLU A 141 -23.85 -13.88 1.51
N ARG A 142 -23.55 -12.62 1.22
CA ARG A 142 -22.44 -12.19 0.35
C ARG A 142 -21.29 -11.56 1.11
N GLU A 143 -21.21 -11.77 2.41
CA GLU A 143 -20.07 -11.32 3.20
C GLU A 143 -18.77 -11.90 2.64
N ARG A 144 -17.76 -11.03 2.49
CA ARG A 144 -16.44 -11.40 2.01
C ARG A 144 -15.36 -11.01 3.00
N PHE A 145 -14.30 -11.80 3.02
CA PHE A 145 -13.03 -11.44 3.64
C PHE A 145 -11.97 -11.42 2.56
N THR A 146 -11.13 -10.38 2.53
CA THR A 146 -10.17 -10.16 1.44
C THR A 146 -9.15 -11.28 1.22
N MET A 147 -9.01 -12.21 2.18
CA MET A 147 -8.21 -13.44 2.04
C MET A 147 -9.06 -14.71 2.09
N ASP A 148 -10.37 -14.65 1.84
CA ASP A 148 -11.15 -15.87 1.67
C ASP A 148 -10.76 -16.62 0.39
N GLU A 149 -11.20 -17.86 0.28
CA GLU A 149 -10.85 -18.72 -0.84
C GLU A 149 -11.20 -18.11 -2.20
N GLY A 150 -12.42 -17.56 -2.33
CA GLY A 150 -12.87 -16.94 -3.60
C GLY A 150 -12.08 -15.69 -3.97
N CYS A 151 -11.75 -14.81 -3.01
CA CYS A 151 -10.89 -13.65 -3.25
C CYS A 151 -9.46 -14.09 -3.59
N SER A 152 -8.94 -15.11 -2.92
CA SER A 152 -7.60 -15.65 -3.19
C SER A 152 -7.49 -16.24 -4.60
N GLU A 153 -8.48 -17.00 -5.05
CA GLU A 153 -8.53 -17.52 -6.42
C GLU A 153 -8.65 -16.40 -7.46
N ALA A 154 -9.50 -15.40 -7.20
CA ALA A 154 -9.65 -14.25 -8.08
C ALA A 154 -8.34 -13.47 -8.24
N VAL A 155 -7.58 -13.25 -7.15
CA VAL A 155 -6.28 -12.58 -7.20
C VAL A 155 -5.27 -13.37 -8.04
N LYS A 156 -5.19 -14.69 -7.86
CA LYS A 156 -4.32 -15.56 -8.66
C LYS A 156 -4.67 -15.50 -10.14
N GLU A 157 -5.95 -15.59 -10.47
CA GLU A 157 -6.43 -15.54 -11.86
C GLU A 157 -6.07 -14.19 -12.52
N VAL A 158 -6.32 -13.08 -11.83
CA VAL A 158 -5.96 -11.75 -12.33
C VAL A 158 -4.45 -11.61 -12.53
N PHE A 159 -3.65 -12.09 -11.57
CA PHE A 159 -2.18 -12.05 -11.67
C PHE A 159 -1.69 -12.79 -12.91
N VAL A 160 -2.16 -14.04 -13.13
CA VAL A 160 -1.77 -14.86 -14.29
C VAL A 160 -2.17 -14.17 -15.60
N ARG A 161 -3.39 -13.66 -15.69
CA ARG A 161 -3.85 -12.93 -16.90
C ARG A 161 -3.03 -11.69 -17.21
N LEU A 162 -2.60 -10.96 -16.19
CA LEU A 162 -1.75 -9.77 -16.37
C LEU A 162 -0.34 -10.16 -16.81
N TYR A 163 0.19 -11.27 -16.26
CA TYR A 163 1.47 -11.81 -16.66
C TYR A 163 1.45 -12.26 -18.13
N ASP A 164 0.43 -13.02 -18.54
CA ASP A 164 0.27 -13.50 -19.93
C ASP A 164 0.12 -12.35 -20.94
N LYS A 165 -0.44 -11.23 -20.51
CA LYS A 165 -0.51 -10.00 -21.31
C LYS A 165 0.80 -9.19 -21.33
N GLY A 166 1.83 -9.62 -20.64
CA GLY A 166 3.11 -8.90 -20.52
C GLY A 166 3.05 -7.59 -19.71
N LEU A 167 1.96 -7.37 -18.93
CA LEU A 167 1.77 -6.18 -18.10
C LEU A 167 2.46 -6.30 -16.75
N ILE A 168 2.77 -7.51 -16.31
CA ILE A 168 3.54 -7.81 -15.10
C ILE A 168 4.81 -8.53 -15.49
N TYR A 169 5.93 -8.09 -14.95
CA TYR A 169 7.23 -8.74 -15.12
C TYR A 169 8.04 -8.65 -13.82
N ARG A 170 8.98 -9.57 -13.64
CA ARG A 170 9.91 -9.54 -12.51
C ARG A 170 11.07 -8.57 -12.81
N GLY A 171 11.29 -7.62 -11.93
CA GLY A 171 12.39 -6.66 -12.07
C GLY A 171 12.73 -6.02 -10.73
N ASN A 172 13.95 -5.48 -10.65
CA ASN A 172 14.38 -4.72 -9.50
C ASN A 172 13.80 -3.31 -9.58
N ARG A 173 13.28 -2.79 -8.46
CA ARG A 173 12.76 -1.43 -8.32
C ARG A 173 13.20 -0.87 -6.98
N MET A 174 13.47 0.44 -6.96
CA MET A 174 13.63 1.18 -5.71
C MET A 174 12.28 1.29 -5.03
N VAL A 175 12.24 1.00 -3.73
CA VAL A 175 11.03 1.08 -2.90
C VAL A 175 11.35 1.83 -1.61
N ASN A 176 10.33 2.46 -1.03
CA ASN A 176 10.45 2.99 0.33
C ASN A 176 10.46 1.81 1.31
N TRP A 177 11.43 1.77 2.19
CA TRP A 177 11.65 0.69 3.14
C TRP A 177 11.67 1.20 4.57
N CYS A 178 10.91 0.57 5.45
CA CYS A 178 10.93 0.84 6.88
C CYS A 178 11.85 -0.16 7.60
N PRO A 179 13.02 0.26 8.11
CA PRO A 179 13.94 -0.65 8.80
C PRO A 179 13.42 -1.12 10.16
N HIS A 180 12.48 -0.39 10.77
CA HIS A 180 11.84 -0.81 12.02
C HIS A 180 10.84 -1.95 11.81
N CYS A 181 9.97 -1.81 10.79
CA CYS A 181 8.97 -2.82 10.45
C CYS A 181 9.55 -3.94 9.58
N ASN A 182 10.73 -3.73 9.01
CA ASN A 182 11.41 -4.64 8.09
C ASN A 182 10.54 -5.02 6.88
N THR A 183 9.93 -4.00 6.27
CA THR A 183 9.01 -4.13 5.12
C THR A 183 9.05 -2.92 4.21
N SER A 184 8.63 -3.09 2.96
CA SER A 184 8.32 -1.97 2.08
C SER A 184 7.08 -1.23 2.58
N ILE A 185 7.04 0.08 2.33
CA ILE A 185 5.92 0.95 2.65
C ILE A 185 5.46 1.68 1.38
N SER A 186 4.20 2.11 1.35
CA SER A 186 3.66 2.89 0.25
C SER A 186 4.14 4.34 0.29
N ASP A 187 4.12 5.02 -0.85
CA ASP A 187 4.48 6.44 -0.93
C ASP A 187 3.59 7.32 -0.05
N ALA A 188 2.34 6.91 0.19
CA ALA A 188 1.40 7.62 1.06
C ALA A 188 1.77 7.56 2.55
N GLU A 189 2.62 6.62 2.95
CA GLU A 189 3.08 6.44 4.33
C GLU A 189 4.41 7.15 4.60
N VAL A 190 5.02 7.77 3.57
CA VAL A 190 6.30 8.47 3.68
C VAL A 190 6.06 9.91 4.08
N GLU A 191 6.64 10.31 5.21
CA GLU A 191 6.69 11.70 5.64
C GLU A 191 8.05 12.29 5.28
N TYR A 192 8.05 13.46 4.63
CA TYR A 192 9.27 14.16 4.22
C TYR A 192 9.61 15.21 5.27
N GLU A 193 10.84 15.16 5.76
CA GLU A 193 11.42 16.17 6.63
C GLU A 193 12.50 16.94 5.88
N GLU A 194 12.45 18.26 5.92
CA GLU A 194 13.56 19.10 5.45
C GLU A 194 14.71 19.06 6.46
N LYS A 195 15.90 18.74 5.98
CA LYS A 195 17.12 18.73 6.78
C LYS A 195 18.19 19.50 6.06
N ASP A 196 18.95 20.29 6.81
CA ASP A 196 20.14 20.95 6.29
C ASP A 196 21.12 19.90 5.76
N GLY A 197 21.54 20.09 4.51
CA GLY A 197 22.45 19.20 3.80
C GLY A 197 23.53 20.00 3.06
N SER A 198 24.47 19.27 2.48
CA SER A 198 25.53 19.87 1.67
C SER A 198 25.52 19.27 0.27
N PHE A 199 25.81 20.09 -0.72
CA PHE A 199 26.18 19.62 -2.04
C PHE A 199 27.67 19.38 -2.08
N TRP A 200 28.04 18.16 -2.45
CA TRP A 200 29.43 17.76 -2.63
C TRP A 200 29.79 17.82 -4.10
N HIS A 201 30.79 18.58 -4.44
CA HIS A 201 31.30 18.69 -5.80
C HIS A 201 32.35 17.63 -6.04
N LEU A 202 32.13 16.79 -7.04
CA LEU A 202 33.04 15.73 -7.45
C LEU A 202 33.60 16.03 -8.81
N LEU A 203 34.89 15.78 -9.01
CA LEU A 203 35.58 15.96 -10.26
C LEU A 203 35.92 14.61 -10.87
N TYR A 204 35.36 14.33 -12.03
CA TYR A 204 35.62 13.11 -12.78
C TYR A 204 36.53 13.43 -13.97
N PRO A 205 37.75 12.86 -14.05
CA PRO A 205 38.60 13.08 -15.20
C PRO A 205 38.03 12.43 -16.45
N VAL A 206 37.91 13.20 -17.54
CA VAL A 206 37.52 12.70 -18.86
C VAL A 206 38.74 12.02 -19.48
N LYS A 207 38.57 10.76 -19.87
CA LYS A 207 39.67 9.92 -20.34
C LYS A 207 40.30 10.46 -21.65
N GLU A 208 39.43 10.86 -22.59
CA GLU A 208 39.86 11.26 -23.94
C GLU A 208 40.45 12.66 -23.99
N THR A 209 39.95 13.59 -23.16
CA THR A 209 40.42 15.00 -23.21
C THR A 209 41.34 15.38 -22.06
N GLY A 210 41.28 14.61 -20.95
CA GLY A 210 42.04 14.91 -19.73
C GLY A 210 41.45 16.06 -18.92
N GLU A 211 40.33 16.65 -19.32
CA GLU A 211 39.64 17.69 -18.54
C GLU A 211 38.87 17.09 -17.37
N MET A 212 38.58 17.93 -16.38
CA MET A 212 37.82 17.53 -15.20
C MET A 212 36.35 17.92 -15.38
N LEU A 213 35.47 16.92 -15.40
CA LEU A 213 34.04 17.12 -15.44
C LEU A 213 33.50 17.23 -14.01
N GLU A 214 32.94 18.39 -13.68
CA GLU A 214 32.41 18.67 -12.36
C GLU A 214 30.93 18.28 -12.27
N LEU A 215 30.55 17.54 -11.23
CA LEU A 215 29.17 17.22 -10.87
C LEU A 215 28.92 17.43 -9.38
N ALA A 216 27.69 17.69 -9.00
CA ALA A 216 27.31 17.92 -7.62
C ALA A 216 26.30 16.88 -7.15
N THR A 217 26.45 16.41 -5.91
CA THR A 217 25.56 15.42 -5.30
C THR A 217 25.39 15.68 -3.81
N THR A 218 24.21 15.36 -3.27
CA THR A 218 23.98 15.35 -1.82
C THR A 218 24.44 14.05 -1.16
N ARG A 219 24.76 13.02 -1.96
CA ARG A 219 25.13 11.67 -1.51
C ARG A 219 26.44 11.22 -2.18
N PRO A 220 27.60 11.72 -1.74
CA PRO A 220 28.88 11.43 -2.37
C PRO A 220 29.26 9.95 -2.33
N GLU A 221 28.82 9.21 -1.31
CA GLU A 221 29.05 7.77 -1.16
C GLU A 221 28.50 6.95 -2.34
N THR A 222 27.52 7.46 -3.05
CA THR A 222 26.91 6.77 -4.19
C THR A 222 27.76 6.79 -5.46
N MET A 223 28.85 7.58 -5.46
CA MET A 223 29.83 7.63 -6.54
C MET A 223 30.37 6.23 -6.90
N LEU A 224 30.56 5.38 -5.90
CA LEU A 224 31.13 4.04 -6.11
C LEU A 224 30.23 3.13 -6.95
N GLY A 225 28.93 3.46 -7.05
CA GLY A 225 27.95 2.72 -7.85
C GLY A 225 27.63 3.37 -9.20
N ASP A 226 28.30 4.44 -9.58
CA ASP A 226 28.01 5.14 -10.84
C ASP A 226 28.31 4.27 -12.05
N THR A 227 27.40 4.29 -13.02
CA THR A 227 27.51 3.53 -14.26
C THR A 227 27.57 4.40 -15.50
N ALA A 228 27.20 5.67 -15.40
CA ALA A 228 27.32 6.67 -16.44
C ALA A 228 27.26 8.08 -15.84
N VAL A 229 27.62 9.05 -16.66
CA VAL A 229 27.37 10.47 -16.41
C VAL A 229 26.51 11.00 -17.55
N ALA A 230 25.42 11.72 -17.23
CA ALA A 230 24.54 12.33 -18.22
C ALA A 230 24.87 13.81 -18.37
N ILE A 231 24.88 14.26 -19.61
CA ILE A 231 24.95 15.67 -20.03
C ILE A 231 23.79 15.94 -20.97
N ASN A 232 23.34 17.18 -21.08
CA ASN A 232 22.36 17.54 -22.10
C ASN A 232 23.03 17.66 -23.47
N GLY A 233 22.45 17.01 -24.48
CA GLY A 233 23.01 17.03 -25.84
C GLY A 233 23.04 18.40 -26.49
N GLU A 234 22.21 19.34 -26.03
CA GLU A 234 22.13 20.72 -26.52
C GLU A 234 22.99 21.70 -25.71
N ASP A 235 23.66 21.24 -24.65
CA ASP A 235 24.50 22.10 -23.80
C ASP A 235 25.85 22.39 -24.48
N PRO A 236 26.07 23.64 -24.90
CA PRO A 236 27.32 23.99 -25.61
C PRO A 236 28.57 23.82 -24.75
N ARG A 237 28.46 23.79 -23.42
CA ARG A 237 29.55 23.59 -22.50
C ARG A 237 30.19 22.20 -22.63
N TYR A 238 29.32 21.20 -22.96
CA TYR A 238 29.72 19.79 -22.92
C TYR A 238 29.50 19.06 -24.27
N ALA A 239 29.07 19.74 -25.32
CA ALA A 239 28.82 19.14 -26.62
C ALA A 239 30.04 18.36 -27.19
N HIS A 240 31.27 18.79 -26.86
CA HIS A 240 32.49 18.13 -27.29
C HIS A 240 32.78 16.83 -26.54
N LEU A 241 32.06 16.52 -25.46
CA LEU A 241 32.23 15.32 -24.65
C LEU A 241 31.31 14.17 -25.05
N HIS A 242 30.52 14.33 -26.12
CA HIS A 242 29.66 13.28 -26.61
C HIS A 242 30.45 12.02 -26.95
N GLY A 243 30.07 10.89 -26.33
CA GLY A 243 30.71 9.59 -26.58
C GLY A 243 32.05 9.39 -25.88
N CYS A 244 32.48 10.38 -25.08
CA CYS A 244 33.62 10.22 -24.21
C CYS A 244 33.29 9.39 -22.95
N HIS A 245 34.33 9.08 -22.19
CA HIS A 245 34.23 8.36 -20.93
C HIS A 245 34.86 9.19 -19.80
N VAL A 246 34.33 9.03 -18.61
CA VAL A 246 34.96 9.52 -17.38
C VAL A 246 35.52 8.36 -16.59
N VAL A 247 36.56 8.64 -15.81
CA VAL A 247 37.16 7.67 -14.89
C VAL A 247 36.66 7.97 -13.48
N LEU A 248 36.00 7.00 -12.87
CA LEU A 248 35.53 7.10 -11.48
C LEU A 248 36.74 7.26 -10.54
N PRO A 249 36.79 8.33 -9.74
CA PRO A 249 37.80 8.46 -8.69
C PRO A 249 37.75 7.25 -7.75
N LEU A 250 38.90 6.90 -7.18
CA LEU A 250 39.13 5.78 -6.26
C LEU A 250 39.02 4.39 -6.91
N LEU A 251 38.06 4.15 -7.80
CA LEU A 251 37.86 2.85 -8.46
C LEU A 251 38.65 2.70 -9.75
N ASN A 252 39.07 3.81 -10.37
CA ASN A 252 39.66 3.83 -11.70
C ASN A 252 38.85 3.09 -12.78
N LYS A 253 37.56 3.07 -12.61
CA LYS A 253 36.59 2.44 -13.53
C LYS A 253 36.16 3.45 -14.58
N GLU A 254 36.20 3.05 -15.84
CA GLU A 254 35.67 3.85 -16.94
C GLU A 254 34.17 3.70 -17.04
N ILE A 255 33.45 4.82 -17.14
CA ILE A 255 32.02 4.88 -17.37
C ILE A 255 31.69 5.88 -18.49
N PRO A 256 30.67 5.63 -19.33
CA PRO A 256 30.36 6.47 -20.46
C PRO A 256 29.74 7.81 -20.06
N ILE A 257 29.95 8.83 -20.86
CA ILE A 257 29.17 10.06 -20.89
C ILE A 257 28.02 9.85 -21.88
N VAL A 258 26.78 9.96 -21.41
CA VAL A 258 25.57 9.79 -22.19
C VAL A 258 24.82 11.12 -22.34
N CYS A 259 24.08 11.29 -23.44
CA CYS A 259 23.24 12.46 -23.66
C CYS A 259 21.82 12.12 -23.23
N ASP A 260 21.25 12.93 -22.34
CA ASP A 260 19.89 12.75 -21.85
C ASP A 260 19.27 14.11 -21.47
N GLU A 261 18.00 14.32 -21.83
CA GLU A 261 17.26 15.55 -21.51
C GLU A 261 17.06 15.74 -19.97
N HIS A 262 17.20 14.67 -19.20
CA HIS A 262 17.14 14.72 -17.74
C HIS A 262 18.26 15.57 -17.13
N ALA A 263 19.37 15.73 -17.81
CA ALA A 263 20.44 16.66 -17.45
C ALA A 263 20.02 18.10 -17.79
N ASP A 264 19.38 18.78 -16.82
CA ASP A 264 18.87 20.14 -16.95
C ASP A 264 20.03 21.15 -16.97
N MET A 265 20.23 21.81 -18.11
CA MET A 265 21.29 22.80 -18.33
C MET A 265 21.24 23.99 -17.36
N THR A 266 20.08 24.26 -16.77
CA THR A 266 19.83 25.40 -15.87
C THR A 266 20.08 25.06 -14.40
N LYS A 267 20.26 23.78 -14.07
CA LYS A 267 20.43 23.32 -12.68
C LYS A 267 21.86 22.89 -12.39
N GLY A 268 22.45 23.50 -11.35
CA GLY A 268 23.77 23.17 -10.87
C GLY A 268 24.84 23.24 -11.95
N THR A 269 25.63 22.16 -12.13
CA THR A 269 26.64 22.07 -13.17
C THR A 269 26.07 21.69 -14.52
N GLY A 270 24.81 21.25 -14.62
CA GLY A 270 24.23 20.67 -15.82
C GLY A 270 24.66 19.22 -16.09
N VAL A 271 25.43 18.65 -15.19
CA VAL A 271 25.95 17.27 -15.29
C VAL A 271 25.32 16.40 -14.20
N VAL A 272 24.78 15.25 -14.58
CA VAL A 272 24.09 14.35 -13.68
C VAL A 272 24.79 12.99 -13.64
N LYS A 273 25.15 12.52 -12.45
CA LYS A 273 25.64 11.16 -12.25
C LYS A 273 24.49 10.15 -12.30
N ILE A 274 24.72 9.03 -12.94
CA ILE A 274 23.72 7.94 -13.04
C ILE A 274 24.17 6.77 -12.20
N THR A 275 23.40 6.51 -11.13
CA THR A 275 23.62 5.39 -10.20
C THR A 275 22.36 4.53 -10.17
N PRO A 276 22.14 3.66 -11.18
CA PRO A 276 20.95 2.82 -11.24
C PRO A 276 20.98 1.78 -10.14
N CYS A 277 19.79 1.50 -9.57
CA CYS A 277 19.61 0.48 -8.54
C CYS A 277 20.64 0.63 -7.39
N LEU A 278 20.70 1.80 -6.81
CA LEU A 278 21.70 2.23 -5.82
C LEU A 278 22.02 1.17 -4.76
N LEU A 279 21.00 0.48 -4.24
CA LEU A 279 21.15 -0.58 -3.24
C LEU A 279 21.88 -1.82 -3.75
N TYR A 280 21.96 -2.00 -5.07
CA TYR A 280 22.60 -3.15 -5.70
C TYR A 280 23.98 -2.82 -6.31
N THR A 281 24.24 -1.54 -6.57
CA THR A 281 25.44 -1.11 -7.28
C THR A 281 26.42 -0.31 -6.41
N SER A 282 25.95 0.26 -5.32
CA SER A 282 26.77 1.03 -4.39
C SER A 282 27.07 0.21 -3.13
N PRO A 283 28.33 -0.16 -2.88
CA PRO A 283 28.73 -0.86 -1.67
C PRO A 283 28.79 0.10 -0.47
N SER A 284 27.70 0.82 -0.20
CA SER A 284 27.64 1.73 0.94
C SER A 284 27.54 0.96 2.26
N PRO A 285 28.28 1.36 3.31
CA PRO A 285 28.10 0.79 4.65
C PRO A 285 26.67 0.93 5.20
N ARG A 286 25.88 1.87 4.65
CA ARG A 286 24.46 2.03 4.99
C ARG A 286 23.59 0.94 4.37
N ASP A 287 24.01 0.38 3.23
CA ASP A 287 23.28 -0.69 2.57
C ASP A 287 23.35 -2.01 3.37
N GLY A 288 24.43 -2.22 4.12
CA GLY A 288 24.60 -3.36 5.04
C GLY A 288 23.77 -3.26 6.33
N LEU A 289 23.23 -2.09 6.65
CA LEU A 289 22.31 -1.89 7.78
C LEU A 289 20.84 -2.05 7.38
N LEU A 290 20.57 -2.16 6.08
CA LEU A 290 19.23 -2.32 5.50
C LEU A 290 19.00 -3.72 4.94
N SER A 291 19.98 -4.62 5.04
CA SER A 291 19.90 -6.02 4.61
C SER A 291 19.53 -6.96 5.76
#